data_bfd95929b08bbf1451073f63ffe3bc95
#
_entry.id   bfd95929b08bbf1451073f63ffe3bc95
#
_cell.length_a   1.000
_cell.length_b   1.000
_cell.length_c   1.000
_cell.angle_alpha   90.00
_cell.angle_beta   90.00
_cell.angle_gamma   90.00
#
_symmetry.space_group_name_H-M   'P 1'
#
loop_
_entity.id
_entity.type
_entity.pdbx_description
1 polymer ?
#
loop_
_entity_poly.entity_id
_entity_poly.type
_entity_poly.pdbx_seq_one_letter_code
_entity_poly.pdbx_strand_id
1 'polypeptide(L)'
;MALLVPRQHVGPDGVRITRLRLPLQGDERRNIIPVDWVSKVMMRLYFNQAAHGRTFNLAPDDCLTARQMIDAGYKFFNSTGVEYVGYGPIDPSTYNELEAASLPGLAMYNNYESTDPTFDCTNLKRFAGDMPCPAIDEAMLHSYIRYGEEDRWGKRRIDKPVVHWQAADYFREFRVADDVSYSTTKSRLAIDLVGPGGGQWTLGLMPDGNLVCTAGVHSDADSQLRLSMTEFKKLVANPIGSQQRHAVEQLFPLSCVSAFESRAQGHRERVF
;
A
#
# COMPACT_ATOMS: atom_id res chain seq x y z
N MET A 1 -20.07 6.94 9.34
CA MET A 1 -20.18 8.01 10.33
C MET A 1 -19.46 9.28 9.94
N ALA A 2 -18.15 9.26 9.71
CA ALA A 2 -17.36 10.45 9.33
C ALA A 2 -17.89 11.25 8.11
N LEU A 3 -18.60 10.63 7.17
CA LEU A 3 -19.25 11.31 6.04
C LEU A 3 -20.54 12.03 6.39
N LEU A 4 -21.16 11.72 7.54
CA LEU A 4 -22.46 12.28 7.95
C LEU A 4 -22.28 13.46 8.91
N VAL A 5 -21.24 13.46 9.73
CA VAL A 5 -20.97 14.53 10.70
C VAL A 5 -20.83 15.91 10.04
N PRO A 6 -20.06 16.08 8.94
CA PRO A 6 -19.93 17.38 8.28
C PRO A 6 -21.23 17.93 7.69
N ARG A 7 -22.24 17.08 7.51
CA ARG A 7 -23.56 17.46 6.96
C ARG A 7 -24.55 17.91 8.00
N GLN A 8 -24.22 17.76 9.30
CA GLN A 8 -25.09 18.17 10.37
C GLN A 8 -25.14 19.69 10.50
N HIS A 9 -26.24 20.16 11.04
CA HIS A 9 -26.46 21.59 11.26
C HIS A 9 -25.43 22.17 12.21
N VAL A 10 -24.89 23.32 11.88
CA VAL A 10 -23.94 24.08 12.70
C VAL A 10 -24.74 25.15 13.44
N GLY A 11 -24.67 25.14 14.77
CA GLY A 11 -25.29 26.14 15.62
C GLY A 11 -24.64 27.52 15.47
N PRO A 12 -25.24 28.57 16.04
CA PRO A 12 -24.70 29.94 16.02
C PRO A 12 -23.33 30.06 16.66
N ASP A 13 -22.99 29.15 17.57
CA ASP A 13 -21.73 29.04 18.28
C ASP A 13 -20.64 28.28 17.45
N GLY A 14 -20.97 27.86 16.24
CA GLY A 14 -20.08 27.08 15.39
C GLY A 14 -20.00 25.60 15.77
N VAL A 15 -20.77 25.14 16.76
CA VAL A 15 -20.79 23.72 17.19
C VAL A 15 -21.81 22.93 16.37
N ARG A 16 -21.43 21.74 15.92
CA ARG A 16 -22.36 20.80 15.29
C ARG A 16 -23.08 19.97 16.34
N ILE A 17 -24.38 19.82 16.19
CA ILE A 17 -25.18 18.92 17.04
C ILE A 17 -25.39 17.60 16.30
N THR A 18 -24.57 16.61 16.64
CA THR A 18 -24.58 15.26 16.02
C THR A 18 -25.07 14.26 17.06
N ARG A 19 -26.40 14.24 17.28
CA ARG A 19 -27.01 13.32 18.25
C ARG A 19 -26.93 11.90 17.74
N LEU A 20 -26.17 11.06 18.43
CA LEU A 20 -25.97 9.67 18.07
C LEU A 20 -25.85 8.83 19.34
N ARG A 21 -26.79 7.91 19.53
CA ARG A 21 -26.67 6.87 20.56
C ARG A 21 -25.86 5.70 20.02
N LEU A 22 -24.91 5.24 20.79
CA LEU A 22 -24.07 4.12 20.44
C LEU A 22 -24.28 2.97 21.43
N PRO A 23 -24.51 1.73 20.97
CA PRO A 23 -24.70 0.57 21.83
C PRO A 23 -23.36 0.07 22.37
N LEU A 24 -22.62 0.96 23.03
CA LEU A 24 -21.27 0.77 23.60
C LEU A 24 -21.24 1.31 25.02
N GLN A 25 -20.30 0.79 25.84
CA GLN A 25 -19.94 1.36 27.14
C GLN A 25 -18.93 2.52 26.97
N GLY A 26 -18.10 2.44 25.94
CA GLY A 26 -17.05 3.37 25.63
C GLY A 26 -15.66 2.98 26.15
N ASP A 27 -15.58 1.97 26.99
CA ASP A 27 -14.31 1.43 27.55
C ASP A 27 -13.78 0.21 26.79
N GLU A 28 -14.46 -0.20 25.70
CA GLU A 28 -14.02 -1.29 24.85
C GLU A 28 -12.66 -0.98 24.25
N ARG A 29 -11.72 -1.90 24.44
CA ARG A 29 -10.37 -1.80 23.92
C ARG A 29 -10.38 -1.99 22.40
N ARG A 30 -9.51 -1.22 21.72
CA ARG A 30 -9.30 -1.28 20.28
C ARG A 30 -7.82 -1.44 19.96
N ASN A 31 -7.47 -2.55 19.29
CA ASN A 31 -6.11 -2.86 18.89
C ASN A 31 -5.77 -2.15 17.57
N ILE A 32 -5.58 -0.85 17.61
CA ILE A 32 -5.19 -0.07 16.43
C ILE A 32 -3.69 0.12 16.42
N ILE A 33 -3.05 -0.22 15.30
CA ILE A 33 -1.62 -0.11 15.10
C ILE A 33 -1.31 0.57 13.77
N PRO A 34 -0.25 1.40 13.69
CA PRO A 34 0.17 2.03 12.45
C PRO A 34 0.75 1.01 11.46
N VAL A 35 0.31 1.05 10.19
CA VAL A 35 0.77 0.10 9.16
C VAL A 35 2.27 0.23 8.85
N ASP A 36 2.84 1.41 8.97
CA ASP A 36 4.27 1.64 8.78
C ASP A 36 5.10 1.00 9.89
N TRP A 37 4.63 1.01 11.14
CA TRP A 37 5.23 0.25 12.23
C TRP A 37 5.16 -1.25 11.96
N VAL A 38 4.00 -1.77 11.55
CA VAL A 38 3.82 -3.18 11.15
C VAL A 38 4.86 -3.57 10.11
N SER A 39 5.00 -2.77 9.05
CA SER A 39 5.95 -3.03 7.96
C SER A 39 7.40 -3.08 8.44
N LYS A 40 7.80 -2.14 9.30
CA LYS A 40 9.16 -2.10 9.89
C LYS A 40 9.44 -3.33 10.76
N VAL A 41 8.49 -3.72 11.61
CA VAL A 41 8.63 -4.89 12.48
C VAL A 41 8.69 -6.17 11.65
N MET A 42 7.83 -6.31 10.64
CA MET A 42 7.86 -7.47 9.74
C MET A 42 9.21 -7.61 9.05
N MET A 43 9.78 -6.51 8.54
CA MET A 43 11.11 -6.52 7.92
C MET A 43 12.20 -6.90 8.93
N ARG A 44 12.16 -6.36 10.15
CA ARG A 44 13.09 -6.74 11.23
C ARG A 44 13.05 -8.23 11.52
N LEU A 45 11.84 -8.80 11.66
CA LEU A 45 11.65 -10.22 11.94
C LEU A 45 12.07 -11.10 10.76
N TYR A 46 11.80 -10.68 9.53
CA TYR A 46 12.17 -11.39 8.32
C TYR A 46 13.69 -11.58 8.19
N PHE A 47 14.48 -10.54 8.46
CA PHE A 47 15.94 -10.62 8.39
C PHE A 47 16.60 -11.24 9.63
N ASN A 48 15.84 -11.55 10.68
CA ASN A 48 16.35 -12.20 11.88
C ASN A 48 16.09 -13.70 11.82
N GLN A 49 17.11 -14.49 11.43
CA GLN A 49 16.97 -15.94 11.32
C GLN A 49 16.50 -16.63 12.62
N ALA A 50 16.85 -16.09 13.79
CA ALA A 50 16.41 -16.62 15.07
C ALA A 50 14.89 -16.43 15.33
N ALA A 51 14.24 -15.57 14.56
CA ALA A 51 12.79 -15.36 14.60
C ALA A 51 12.01 -16.36 13.73
N HIS A 52 12.67 -17.04 12.80
CA HIS A 52 12.00 -17.92 11.83
C HIS A 52 11.33 -19.10 12.53
N GLY A 53 10.20 -19.54 11.97
CA GLY A 53 9.39 -20.63 12.52
C GLY A 53 8.60 -20.27 13.78
N ARG A 54 8.53 -18.99 14.16
CA ARG A 54 7.77 -18.51 15.32
C ARG A 54 6.56 -17.69 14.88
N THR A 55 5.54 -17.65 15.75
CA THR A 55 4.36 -16.79 15.58
C THR A 55 4.58 -15.48 16.33
N PHE A 56 4.18 -14.38 15.70
CA PHE A 56 4.27 -13.02 16.26
C PHE A 56 2.90 -12.36 16.18
N ASN A 57 2.36 -11.97 17.32
CA ASN A 57 1.20 -11.09 17.36
C ASN A 57 1.72 -9.63 17.39
N LEU A 58 1.26 -8.83 16.45
CA LEU A 58 1.56 -7.40 16.39
C LEU A 58 0.36 -6.66 16.97
N ALA A 59 0.48 -6.24 18.22
CA ALA A 59 -0.56 -5.52 18.93
C ALA A 59 0.07 -4.36 19.72
N PRO A 60 -0.70 -3.30 20.04
CA PRO A 60 -0.20 -2.19 20.82
C PRO A 60 0.00 -2.61 22.28
N ASP A 61 0.96 -1.99 22.98
CA ASP A 61 1.10 -2.13 24.42
C ASP A 61 -0.08 -1.45 25.14
N ASP A 62 -0.45 -0.25 24.69
CA ASP A 62 -1.59 0.52 25.19
C ASP A 62 -2.68 0.62 24.12
N CYS A 63 -3.86 0.09 24.44
CA CYS A 63 -4.99 0.12 23.52
C CYS A 63 -5.79 1.40 23.70
N LEU A 64 -6.27 1.97 22.59
CA LEU A 64 -7.31 3.00 22.64
C LEU A 64 -8.62 2.39 23.14
N THR A 65 -9.44 3.22 23.77
CA THR A 65 -10.85 2.87 24.03
C THR A 65 -11.74 3.38 22.89
N ALA A 66 -12.92 2.75 22.74
CA ALA A 66 -13.93 3.21 21.79
C ALA A 66 -14.30 4.68 22.04
N ARG A 67 -14.43 5.09 23.31
CA ARG A 67 -14.69 6.46 23.71
C ARG A 67 -13.61 7.44 23.23
N GLN A 68 -12.33 7.13 23.46
CA GLN A 68 -11.23 7.99 23.02
C GLN A 68 -11.26 8.23 21.51
N MET A 69 -11.54 7.19 20.72
CA MET A 69 -11.63 7.30 19.26
C MET A 69 -12.80 8.15 18.80
N ILE A 70 -13.96 7.93 19.42
CA ILE A 70 -15.21 8.61 19.04
C ILE A 70 -15.15 10.08 19.46
N ASP A 71 -14.72 10.35 20.69
CA ASP A 71 -14.58 11.70 21.22
C ASP A 71 -13.55 12.53 20.44
N ALA A 72 -12.44 11.93 20.02
CA ALA A 72 -11.49 12.57 19.11
C ALA A 72 -12.14 12.96 17.78
N GLY A 73 -12.99 12.09 17.22
CA GLY A 73 -13.75 12.38 16.00
C GLY A 73 -14.74 13.54 16.20
N TYR A 74 -15.47 13.54 17.29
CA TYR A 74 -16.40 14.63 17.64
C TYR A 74 -15.66 15.95 17.81
N LYS A 75 -14.53 15.93 18.49
CA LYS A 75 -13.68 17.11 18.70
C LYS A 75 -13.10 17.63 17.37
N PHE A 76 -12.63 16.74 16.48
CA PHE A 76 -12.13 17.14 15.17
C PHE A 76 -13.17 17.93 14.36
N PHE A 77 -14.43 17.50 14.38
CA PHE A 77 -15.53 18.15 13.66
C PHE A 77 -16.21 19.28 14.44
N ASN A 78 -15.68 19.67 15.59
CA ASN A 78 -16.35 20.60 16.51
C ASN A 78 -17.81 20.22 16.74
N SER A 79 -18.05 18.98 17.16
CA SER A 79 -19.38 18.38 17.30
C SER A 79 -19.66 17.92 18.72
N THR A 80 -20.93 17.80 19.07
CA THR A 80 -21.43 17.30 20.36
C THR A 80 -22.66 16.42 20.14
N GLY A 81 -23.07 15.66 21.18
CA GLY A 81 -24.34 14.91 21.18
C GLY A 81 -24.16 13.39 21.00
N VAL A 82 -22.95 12.84 21.19
CA VAL A 82 -22.80 11.39 21.30
C VAL A 82 -23.23 10.91 22.70
N GLU A 83 -23.93 9.78 22.73
CA GLU A 83 -24.35 9.11 23.96
C GLU A 83 -23.94 7.63 23.92
N TYR A 84 -23.33 7.14 24.98
CA TYR A 84 -23.00 5.73 25.16
C TYR A 84 -24.09 5.08 25.99
N VAL A 85 -24.96 4.26 25.36
CA VAL A 85 -26.16 3.71 25.98
C VAL A 85 -26.00 2.28 26.52
N GLY A 86 -24.75 1.76 26.49
CA GLY A 86 -24.46 0.39 26.89
C GLY A 86 -24.78 -0.63 25.80
N TYR A 87 -24.49 -1.90 26.09
CA TYR A 87 -24.70 -2.98 25.11
C TYR A 87 -26.19 -3.28 24.93
N GLY A 88 -26.52 -3.62 23.70
CA GLY A 88 -27.85 -4.06 23.30
C GLY A 88 -28.43 -3.26 22.13
N PRO A 89 -29.44 -3.80 21.46
CA PRO A 89 -30.03 -3.11 20.32
C PRO A 89 -30.82 -1.87 20.77
N ILE A 90 -30.66 -0.78 20.06
CA ILE A 90 -31.48 0.40 20.17
C ILE A 90 -32.74 0.15 19.31
N ASP A 91 -33.95 0.40 19.86
CA ASP A 91 -35.18 0.22 19.14
C ASP A 91 -35.23 1.12 17.89
N PRO A 92 -35.30 0.54 16.67
CA PRO A 92 -35.33 1.31 15.43
C PRO A 92 -36.47 2.32 15.34
N SER A 93 -37.60 2.10 16.04
CA SER A 93 -38.73 3.02 16.06
C SER A 93 -38.40 4.35 16.77
N THR A 94 -37.34 4.38 17.56
CA THR A 94 -36.85 5.55 18.32
C THR A 94 -35.72 6.28 17.65
N TYR A 95 -35.26 5.85 16.44
CA TYR A 95 -34.17 6.47 15.75
C TYR A 95 -34.48 7.91 15.32
N ASN A 96 -33.52 8.79 15.55
CA ASN A 96 -33.53 10.07 14.85
C ASN A 96 -33.01 9.90 13.40
N GLU A 97 -33.05 10.96 12.58
CA GLU A 97 -32.68 10.92 11.17
C GLU A 97 -31.21 10.43 10.95
N LEU A 98 -30.30 10.86 11.82
CA LEU A 98 -28.90 10.45 11.73
C LEU A 98 -28.70 8.97 12.09
N GLU A 99 -29.39 8.52 13.13
CA GLU A 99 -29.37 7.13 13.57
C GLU A 99 -29.99 6.22 12.51
N ALA A 100 -31.13 6.60 11.94
CA ALA A 100 -31.78 5.86 10.86
C ALA A 100 -30.86 5.75 9.61
N ALA A 101 -30.08 6.79 9.32
CA ALA A 101 -29.16 6.79 8.19
C ALA A 101 -27.85 6.00 8.45
N SER A 102 -27.42 5.87 9.71
CA SER A 102 -26.09 5.33 10.04
C SER A 102 -26.10 3.95 10.71
N LEU A 103 -26.99 3.72 11.69
CA LEU A 103 -26.97 2.50 12.49
C LEU A 103 -27.25 1.22 11.69
N PRO A 104 -28.19 1.17 10.72
CA PRO A 104 -28.36 -0.02 9.89
C PRO A 104 -27.11 -0.43 9.11
N GLY A 105 -26.33 0.54 8.63
CA GLY A 105 -25.05 0.29 7.97
C GLY A 105 -23.95 -0.20 8.91
N LEU A 106 -24.06 0.10 10.21
CA LEU A 106 -23.12 -0.36 11.23
C LEU A 106 -23.47 -1.75 11.77
N ALA A 107 -24.69 -2.26 11.53
CA ALA A 107 -25.12 -3.57 12.03
C ALA A 107 -24.22 -4.73 11.62
N MET A 108 -23.54 -4.63 10.45
CA MET A 108 -22.54 -5.61 10.01
C MET A 108 -21.32 -5.68 10.94
N TYR A 109 -21.08 -4.65 11.75
CA TYR A 109 -19.97 -4.55 12.68
C TYR A 109 -20.35 -4.93 14.12
N ASN A 110 -21.59 -5.39 14.38
CA ASN A 110 -22.05 -5.74 15.73
C ASN A 110 -21.15 -6.79 16.40
N ASN A 111 -20.54 -7.69 15.62
CA ASN A 111 -19.58 -8.67 16.16
C ASN A 111 -18.28 -8.02 16.70
N TYR A 112 -18.02 -6.75 16.38
CA TYR A 112 -16.88 -5.96 16.86
C TYR A 112 -17.26 -5.00 18.00
N GLU A 113 -18.50 -5.06 18.50
CA GLU A 113 -18.94 -4.22 19.62
C GLU A 113 -18.23 -4.61 20.94
N SER A 114 -17.86 -5.88 21.09
CA SER A 114 -17.09 -6.33 22.25
C SER A 114 -15.66 -5.77 22.24
N THR A 115 -15.02 -5.83 23.40
CA THR A 115 -13.61 -5.50 23.57
C THR A 115 -12.72 -6.39 22.68
N ASP A 116 -11.72 -5.81 22.05
CA ASP A 116 -10.72 -6.57 21.30
C ASP A 116 -9.91 -7.50 22.25
N PRO A 117 -9.50 -8.68 21.78
CA PRO A 117 -8.75 -9.62 22.59
C PRO A 117 -7.38 -9.07 22.98
N THR A 118 -6.86 -9.56 24.10
CA THR A 118 -5.46 -9.37 24.47
C THR A 118 -4.59 -10.41 23.79
N PHE A 119 -3.57 -9.97 23.09
CA PHE A 119 -2.63 -10.85 22.40
C PHE A 119 -1.37 -11.08 23.24
N ASP A 120 -0.84 -12.32 23.18
CA ASP A 120 0.49 -12.61 23.70
C ASP A 120 1.56 -12.05 22.75
N CYS A 121 2.23 -10.99 23.17
CA CYS A 121 3.30 -10.33 22.45
C CYS A 121 4.70 -10.73 22.96
N THR A 122 4.86 -11.82 23.69
CA THR A 122 6.14 -12.28 24.25
C THR A 122 7.22 -12.42 23.18
N ASN A 123 6.90 -13.07 22.06
CA ASN A 123 7.84 -13.19 20.95
C ASN A 123 8.18 -11.83 20.32
N LEU A 124 7.20 -10.97 20.14
CA LEU A 124 7.42 -9.60 19.62
C LEU A 124 8.40 -8.84 20.52
N LYS A 125 8.16 -8.81 21.82
CA LYS A 125 9.02 -8.13 22.80
C LYS A 125 10.43 -8.71 22.84
N ARG A 126 10.58 -10.01 22.65
CA ARG A 126 11.89 -10.68 22.62
C ARG A 126 12.72 -10.35 21.38
N PHE A 127 12.10 -10.26 20.18
CA PHE A 127 12.81 -10.18 18.91
C PHE A 127 12.78 -8.78 18.25
N ALA A 128 11.86 -7.92 18.70
CA ALA A 128 11.70 -6.55 18.22
C ALA A 128 11.29 -5.58 19.34
N GLY A 129 11.68 -5.84 20.58
CA GLY A 129 11.34 -4.99 21.75
C GLY A 129 11.98 -3.60 21.71
N ASP A 130 13.02 -3.42 20.89
CA ASP A 130 13.63 -2.12 20.56
C ASP A 130 12.77 -1.27 19.61
N MET A 131 11.66 -1.81 19.10
CA MET A 131 10.72 -1.15 18.19
C MET A 131 9.30 -1.16 18.79
N PRO A 132 9.04 -0.43 19.89
CA PRO A 132 7.72 -0.40 20.53
C PRO A 132 6.66 0.14 19.54
N CYS A 133 5.43 -0.36 19.70
CA CYS A 133 4.31 0.19 18.93
C CYS A 133 4.09 1.66 19.33
N PRO A 134 4.05 2.60 18.37
CA PRO A 134 3.71 3.98 18.66
C PRO A 134 2.31 4.07 19.28
N ALA A 135 2.18 4.86 20.35
CA ALA A 135 0.87 5.17 20.92
C ALA A 135 0.04 5.96 19.90
N ILE A 136 -1.22 5.57 19.76
CA ILE A 136 -2.17 6.35 18.94
C ILE A 136 -2.79 7.42 19.84
N ASP A 137 -2.36 8.66 19.68
CA ASP A 137 -2.90 9.81 20.37
C ASP A 137 -3.99 10.54 19.56
N GLU A 138 -4.60 11.56 20.15
CA GLU A 138 -5.62 12.38 19.51
C GLU A 138 -5.08 13.06 18.23
N ALA A 139 -3.84 13.51 18.22
CA ALA A 139 -3.25 14.17 17.06
C ALA A 139 -3.12 13.22 15.88
N MET A 140 -2.75 11.97 16.14
CA MET A 140 -2.70 10.92 15.11
C MET A 140 -4.09 10.55 14.61
N LEU A 141 -5.09 10.43 15.50
CA LEU A 141 -6.48 10.20 15.09
C LEU A 141 -6.99 11.35 14.21
N HIS A 142 -6.70 12.60 14.56
CA HIS A 142 -7.04 13.76 13.75
C HIS A 142 -6.34 13.75 12.38
N SER A 143 -5.08 13.27 12.30
CA SER A 143 -4.40 13.14 11.03
C SER A 143 -5.03 12.10 10.12
N TYR A 144 -5.50 10.98 10.67
CA TYR A 144 -6.25 9.96 9.92
C TYR A 144 -7.59 10.48 9.39
N ILE A 145 -8.34 11.24 10.22
CA ILE A 145 -9.60 11.84 9.80
C ILE A 145 -9.36 12.87 8.69
N ARG A 146 -8.35 13.72 8.82
CA ARG A 146 -7.96 14.71 7.80
C ARG A 146 -7.62 14.05 6.49
N TYR A 147 -6.78 13.02 6.51
CA TYR A 147 -6.46 12.23 5.31
C TYR A 147 -7.72 11.63 4.69
N GLY A 148 -8.60 11.04 5.51
CA GLY A 148 -9.87 10.51 5.04
C GLY A 148 -10.74 11.57 4.34
N GLU A 149 -10.79 12.80 4.85
CA GLU A 149 -11.51 13.91 4.22
C GLU A 149 -10.88 14.34 2.90
N GLU A 150 -9.56 14.50 2.87
CA GLU A 150 -8.79 14.84 1.66
C GLU A 150 -8.96 13.79 0.56
N ASP A 151 -8.95 12.53 0.93
CA ASP A 151 -9.18 11.39 0.03
C ASP A 151 -10.66 11.15 -0.28
N ARG A 152 -11.57 11.95 0.29
CA ARG A 152 -13.02 11.73 0.21
C ARG A 152 -13.44 10.33 0.63
N TRP A 153 -12.78 9.78 1.64
CA TRP A 153 -13.04 8.44 2.16
C TRP A 153 -12.97 7.35 1.09
N GLY A 154 -11.89 7.36 0.29
CA GLY A 154 -11.67 6.43 -0.81
C GLY A 154 -12.47 6.77 -2.08
N LYS A 155 -13.17 7.90 -2.12
CA LYS A 155 -13.95 8.34 -3.30
C LYS A 155 -13.21 9.38 -4.16
N ARG A 156 -11.98 9.73 -3.81
CA ARG A 156 -11.15 10.58 -4.65
C ARG A 156 -10.93 9.85 -5.97
N ARG A 157 -11.36 10.46 -7.08
CA ARG A 157 -10.97 9.96 -8.40
C ARG A 157 -9.47 10.21 -8.56
N ILE A 158 -8.72 9.15 -8.60
CA ILE A 158 -7.34 9.22 -9.09
C ILE A 158 -7.50 9.34 -10.61
N ASP A 159 -7.18 10.49 -11.16
CA ASP A 159 -7.05 10.62 -12.60
C ASP A 159 -5.99 9.60 -13.03
N LYS A 160 -6.40 8.66 -13.88
CA LYS A 160 -5.44 7.69 -14.43
C LYS A 160 -4.34 8.50 -15.10
N PRO A 161 -3.07 8.32 -14.73
CA PRO A 161 -2.01 9.09 -15.36
C PRO A 161 -2.09 8.89 -16.87
N VAL A 162 -2.09 9.99 -17.62
CA VAL A 162 -2.01 9.92 -19.07
C VAL A 162 -0.66 9.34 -19.42
N VAL A 163 -0.68 8.12 -19.94
CA VAL A 163 0.54 7.41 -20.32
C VAL A 163 0.94 7.87 -21.70
N HIS A 164 1.82 8.88 -21.77
CA HIS A 164 2.37 9.36 -23.04
C HIS A 164 3.47 8.47 -23.60
N TRP A 165 4.04 7.56 -22.78
CA TRP A 165 5.11 6.67 -23.14
C TRP A 165 4.81 5.26 -22.70
N GLN A 166 4.90 4.31 -23.62
CA GLN A 166 4.67 2.89 -23.36
C GLN A 166 5.97 2.10 -23.51
N ALA A 167 6.18 1.12 -22.66
CA ALA A 167 7.34 0.25 -22.77
C ALA A 167 7.39 -0.50 -24.10
N ALA A 168 6.23 -0.79 -24.71
CA ALA A 168 6.12 -1.37 -26.04
C ALA A 168 6.82 -0.53 -27.12
N ASP A 169 6.81 0.80 -27.00
CA ASP A 169 7.47 1.68 -27.97
C ASP A 169 9.00 1.56 -27.86
N TYR A 170 9.53 1.41 -26.62
CA TYR A 170 10.95 1.14 -26.39
C TYR A 170 11.37 -0.22 -26.96
N PHE A 171 10.60 -1.29 -26.64
CA PHE A 171 10.94 -2.63 -27.09
C PHE A 171 10.75 -2.86 -28.61
N ARG A 172 9.94 -2.03 -29.28
CA ARG A 172 9.78 -2.05 -30.73
C ARG A 172 11.06 -1.77 -31.51
N GLU A 173 12.02 -1.08 -30.90
CA GLU A 173 13.31 -0.80 -31.52
C GLU A 173 14.26 -2.01 -31.53
N PHE A 174 13.95 -3.05 -30.74
CA PHE A 174 14.72 -4.28 -30.74
C PHE A 174 14.25 -5.18 -31.89
N ARG A 175 15.19 -5.94 -32.44
CA ARG A 175 14.87 -6.90 -33.48
C ARG A 175 13.87 -7.93 -32.96
N VAL A 176 12.75 -8.11 -33.66
CA VAL A 176 11.76 -9.13 -33.31
C VAL A 176 12.29 -10.51 -33.69
N ALA A 177 12.12 -11.48 -32.79
CA ALA A 177 12.67 -12.81 -32.94
C ALA A 177 11.72 -13.79 -33.69
N ASP A 178 10.76 -13.29 -34.48
CA ASP A 178 9.78 -14.15 -35.15
C ASP A 178 10.42 -15.21 -36.08
N ASP A 179 11.65 -14.98 -36.54
CA ASP A 179 12.43 -15.89 -37.40
C ASP A 179 13.70 -16.47 -36.75
N VAL A 180 13.98 -16.16 -35.48
CA VAL A 180 15.17 -16.63 -34.80
C VAL A 180 14.78 -17.65 -33.75
N SER A 181 15.23 -18.90 -33.94
CA SER A 181 15.08 -19.91 -32.90
C SER A 181 15.76 -19.45 -31.62
N TYR A 182 14.97 -19.25 -30.53
CA TYR A 182 15.49 -18.93 -29.20
C TYR A 182 16.51 -19.93 -28.67
N SER A 183 16.60 -21.13 -29.29
CA SER A 183 17.59 -22.14 -28.98
C SER A 183 19.03 -21.70 -29.22
N THR A 184 19.25 -20.61 -29.97
CA THR A 184 20.58 -20.07 -30.27
C THR A 184 21.02 -18.92 -29.35
N THR A 185 20.17 -18.49 -28.42
CA THR A 185 20.52 -17.40 -27.46
C THR A 185 21.46 -17.92 -26.37
N LYS A 186 22.47 -17.12 -26.02
CA LYS A 186 23.40 -17.41 -24.91
C LYS A 186 22.77 -17.24 -23.55
N SER A 187 21.87 -16.27 -23.41
CA SER A 187 21.11 -16.05 -22.18
C SER A 187 19.80 -15.30 -22.47
N ARG A 188 18.84 -15.48 -21.59
CA ARG A 188 17.49 -14.91 -21.70
C ARG A 188 17.08 -14.22 -20.43
N LEU A 189 16.48 -13.06 -20.59
CA LEU A 189 15.93 -12.25 -19.52
C LEU A 189 14.44 -12.01 -19.74
N ALA A 190 13.61 -12.48 -18.81
CA ALA A 190 12.21 -12.11 -18.74
C ALA A 190 12.07 -10.76 -18.00
N ILE A 191 11.35 -9.82 -18.59
CA ILE A 191 11.06 -8.49 -18.00
C ILE A 191 9.56 -8.36 -17.80
N ASP A 192 9.16 -8.07 -16.56
CA ASP A 192 7.78 -7.77 -16.17
C ASP A 192 7.72 -6.32 -15.66
N LEU A 193 7.17 -5.41 -16.49
CA LEU A 193 7.02 -4.00 -16.16
C LEU A 193 5.62 -3.71 -15.64
N VAL A 194 5.52 -3.37 -14.36
CA VAL A 194 4.25 -3.17 -13.66
C VAL A 194 3.85 -1.69 -13.68
N GLY A 195 2.60 -1.41 -14.00
CA GLY A 195 2.00 -0.08 -14.00
C GLY A 195 1.52 0.39 -15.36
N PRO A 196 0.97 1.62 -15.46
CA PRO A 196 0.43 2.15 -16.71
C PRO A 196 1.50 2.23 -17.81
N GLY A 197 1.23 1.62 -18.97
CA GLY A 197 2.17 1.52 -20.11
C GLY A 197 3.21 0.41 -19.99
N GLY A 198 3.12 -0.43 -18.95
CA GLY A 198 3.95 -1.61 -18.76
C GLY A 198 3.50 -2.80 -19.61
N GLY A 199 4.09 -3.95 -19.34
CA GLY A 199 3.84 -5.20 -20.04
C GLY A 199 4.97 -6.19 -19.78
N GLN A 200 4.99 -7.27 -20.57
CA GLN A 200 5.94 -8.36 -20.38
C GLN A 200 6.71 -8.62 -21.68
N TRP A 201 8.02 -8.81 -21.55
CA TRP A 201 8.93 -9.10 -22.64
C TRP A 201 9.99 -10.10 -22.23
N THR A 202 10.54 -10.80 -23.24
CA THR A 202 11.72 -11.62 -23.06
C THR A 202 12.83 -11.12 -24.00
N LEU A 203 13.96 -10.75 -23.43
CA LEU A 203 15.18 -10.40 -24.16
C LEU A 203 16.08 -11.61 -24.26
N GLY A 204 16.59 -11.88 -25.47
CA GLY A 204 17.60 -12.90 -25.73
C GLY A 204 18.90 -12.26 -26.22
N LEU A 205 20.04 -12.67 -25.67
CA LEU A 205 21.36 -12.27 -26.16
C LEU A 205 21.86 -13.31 -27.16
N MET A 206 22.06 -12.87 -28.40
CA MET A 206 22.58 -13.71 -29.48
C MET A 206 24.11 -13.89 -29.37
N PRO A 207 24.70 -14.95 -29.98
CA PRO A 207 26.15 -15.16 -29.98
C PRO A 207 26.96 -14.01 -30.59
N ASP A 208 26.36 -13.24 -31.51
CA ASP A 208 26.97 -12.08 -32.15
C ASP A 208 26.88 -10.79 -31.32
N GLY A 209 26.31 -10.87 -30.09
CA GLY A 209 26.13 -9.74 -29.19
C GLY A 209 24.85 -8.92 -29.45
N ASN A 210 24.05 -9.26 -30.47
CA ASN A 210 22.79 -8.58 -30.71
C ASN A 210 21.72 -9.00 -29.69
N LEU A 211 20.83 -8.08 -29.35
CA LEU A 211 19.64 -8.35 -28.55
C LEU A 211 18.44 -8.58 -29.46
N VAL A 212 17.70 -9.61 -29.14
CA VAL A 212 16.38 -9.89 -29.71
C VAL A 212 15.32 -9.79 -28.63
N CYS A 213 14.11 -9.36 -28.99
CA CYS A 213 13.04 -9.14 -28.05
C CYS A 213 11.74 -9.80 -28.56
N THR A 214 11.04 -10.51 -27.68
CA THR A 214 9.66 -10.97 -27.93
C THR A 214 8.73 -10.46 -26.85
N ALA A 215 7.46 -10.24 -27.23
CA ALA A 215 6.42 -9.96 -26.24
C ALA A 215 6.10 -11.25 -25.44
N GLY A 216 5.83 -11.06 -24.15
CA GLY A 216 5.56 -12.14 -23.19
C GLY A 216 6.77 -12.62 -22.42
N VAL A 217 6.49 -13.44 -21.39
CA VAL A 217 7.51 -14.07 -20.54
C VAL A 217 7.62 -15.53 -20.93
N HIS A 218 8.81 -15.95 -21.34
CA HIS A 218 9.10 -17.36 -21.57
C HIS A 218 9.52 -18.03 -20.25
N SER A 219 8.95 -19.20 -19.98
CA SER A 219 9.17 -19.98 -18.76
C SER A 219 10.62 -20.52 -18.61
N ASP A 220 11.37 -20.51 -19.70
CA ASP A 220 12.75 -20.97 -19.79
C ASP A 220 13.78 -19.81 -19.77
N ALA A 221 13.38 -18.63 -19.30
CA ALA A 221 14.29 -17.52 -19.12
C ALA A 221 15.27 -17.80 -17.97
N ASP A 222 16.56 -17.50 -18.20
CA ASP A 222 17.64 -17.70 -17.23
C ASP A 222 17.52 -16.76 -16.02
N SER A 223 16.90 -15.59 -16.25
CA SER A 223 16.72 -14.56 -15.24
C SER A 223 15.39 -13.84 -15.44
N GLN A 224 14.83 -13.36 -14.33
CA GLN A 224 13.57 -12.59 -14.35
C GLN A 224 13.75 -11.26 -13.62
N LEU A 225 13.30 -10.18 -14.24
CA LEU A 225 13.33 -8.83 -13.70
C LEU A 225 11.92 -8.26 -13.66
N ARG A 226 11.48 -7.87 -12.46
CA ARG A 226 10.21 -7.16 -12.27
C ARG A 226 10.48 -5.76 -11.77
N LEU A 227 9.98 -4.75 -12.51
CA LEU A 227 10.15 -3.33 -12.20
C LEU A 227 8.83 -2.59 -12.33
N SER A 228 8.71 -1.48 -11.61
CA SER A 228 7.67 -0.50 -11.94
C SER A 228 8.05 0.27 -13.20
N MET A 229 7.05 0.81 -13.91
CA MET A 229 7.29 1.68 -15.07
C MET A 229 8.11 2.93 -14.70
N THR A 230 8.01 3.40 -13.45
CA THR A 230 8.80 4.53 -12.96
C THR A 230 10.28 4.19 -12.83
N GLU A 231 10.59 3.01 -12.31
CA GLU A 231 11.97 2.51 -12.19
C GLU A 231 12.56 2.23 -13.57
N PHE A 232 11.78 1.59 -14.45
CA PHE A 232 12.22 1.32 -15.82
C PHE A 232 12.54 2.62 -16.59
N LYS A 233 11.68 3.64 -16.50
CA LYS A 233 11.95 4.97 -17.09
C LYS A 233 13.24 5.59 -16.58
N LYS A 234 13.52 5.49 -15.27
CA LYS A 234 14.78 5.98 -14.69
C LYS A 234 15.99 5.21 -15.23
N LEU A 235 15.86 3.91 -15.39
CA LEU A 235 16.90 3.02 -15.88
C LEU A 235 17.25 3.31 -17.35
N VAL A 236 16.22 3.54 -18.18
CA VAL A 236 16.39 3.90 -19.61
C VAL A 236 16.85 5.34 -19.79
N ALA A 237 16.41 6.27 -18.92
CA ALA A 237 16.78 7.69 -19.00
C ALA A 237 18.19 8.00 -18.44
N ASN A 238 18.67 7.22 -17.47
CA ASN A 238 20.01 7.38 -16.88
C ASN A 238 20.78 6.07 -16.99
N PRO A 239 21.91 6.02 -17.72
CA PRO A 239 22.76 4.86 -17.69
C PRO A 239 23.20 4.60 -16.25
N ILE A 240 23.11 3.35 -15.87
CA ILE A 240 23.27 2.82 -14.52
C ILE A 240 24.55 3.36 -13.89
N GLY A 241 24.42 4.09 -12.78
CA GLY A 241 25.54 4.50 -11.97
C GLY A 241 26.22 3.28 -11.31
N SER A 242 27.47 3.42 -10.89
CA SER A 242 28.33 2.30 -10.39
C SER A 242 27.69 1.44 -9.29
N GLN A 243 26.82 1.98 -8.43
CA GLN A 243 26.14 1.22 -7.37
C GLN A 243 24.93 0.42 -7.88
N GLN A 244 24.23 0.90 -8.89
CA GLN A 244 23.12 0.17 -9.51
C GLN A 244 23.64 -0.91 -10.47
N ARG A 245 24.80 -0.70 -11.05
CA ARG A 245 25.51 -1.67 -11.88
C ARG A 245 25.73 -2.99 -11.14
N HIS A 246 26.19 -2.92 -9.89
CA HIS A 246 26.43 -4.12 -9.07
C HIS A 246 25.17 -4.94 -8.79
N ALA A 247 24.03 -4.28 -8.55
CA ALA A 247 22.75 -4.97 -8.34
C ALA A 247 22.22 -5.62 -9.63
N VAL A 248 22.45 -5.00 -10.78
CA VAL A 248 22.05 -5.52 -12.09
C VAL A 248 23.01 -6.62 -12.55
N GLU A 249 24.31 -6.48 -12.28
CA GLU A 249 25.34 -7.50 -12.56
C GLU A 249 25.10 -8.82 -11.81
N GLN A 250 24.46 -8.77 -10.61
CA GLN A 250 24.06 -9.98 -9.89
C GLN A 250 22.83 -10.69 -10.49
N LEU A 251 22.05 -9.98 -11.29
CA LEU A 251 20.84 -10.50 -11.94
C LEU A 251 21.08 -10.94 -13.38
N PHE A 252 22.23 -10.51 -13.99
CA PHE A 252 22.53 -10.77 -15.40
C PHE A 252 23.97 -11.22 -15.60
N PRO A 253 24.23 -12.08 -16.59
CA PRO A 253 25.56 -12.22 -17.15
C PRO A 253 26.03 -10.86 -17.68
N LEU A 254 27.28 -10.46 -17.34
CA LEU A 254 27.90 -9.17 -17.69
C LEU A 254 27.68 -8.72 -19.16
N SER A 255 27.58 -9.67 -20.08
CA SER A 255 27.32 -9.46 -21.50
C SER A 255 25.92 -8.91 -21.83
N CYS A 256 24.92 -9.17 -20.99
CA CYS A 256 23.54 -8.63 -21.19
C CYS A 256 23.46 -7.17 -20.73
N VAL A 257 24.18 -6.82 -19.67
CA VAL A 257 24.17 -5.47 -19.10
C VAL A 257 24.78 -4.45 -20.06
N SER A 258 25.93 -4.77 -20.68
CA SER A 258 26.60 -3.89 -21.64
C SER A 258 25.79 -3.66 -22.92
N ALA A 259 25.10 -4.69 -23.41
CA ALA A 259 24.24 -4.56 -24.58
C ALA A 259 22.98 -3.71 -24.29
N PHE A 260 22.45 -3.79 -23.06
CA PHE A 260 21.32 -2.97 -22.62
C PHE A 260 21.71 -1.48 -22.49
N GLU A 261 22.90 -1.20 -21.93
CA GLU A 261 23.44 0.16 -21.80
C GLU A 261 23.65 0.85 -23.16
N SER A 262 24.20 0.12 -24.15
CA SER A 262 24.47 0.69 -25.47
C SER A 262 23.19 1.11 -26.21
N ARG A 263 22.08 0.36 -26.02
CA ARG A 263 20.78 0.69 -26.62
C ARG A 263 20.08 1.82 -25.89
N ALA A 264 20.19 1.89 -24.57
CA ALA A 264 19.67 3.01 -23.77
C ALA A 264 20.33 4.34 -24.14
N GLN A 265 21.62 4.32 -24.49
CA GLN A 265 22.34 5.51 -24.99
C GLN A 265 21.86 5.95 -26.38
N GLY A 266 21.65 5.01 -27.30
CA GLY A 266 21.14 5.33 -28.65
C GLY A 266 19.73 5.92 -28.67
N HIS A 267 18.92 5.60 -27.66
CA HIS A 267 17.57 6.16 -27.53
C HIS A 267 17.58 7.62 -27.03
N ARG A 268 18.62 8.02 -26.27
CA ARG A 268 18.79 9.42 -25.82
C ARG A 268 19.03 10.41 -26.93
N GLU A 269 19.72 10.01 -28.00
CA GLU A 269 20.01 10.91 -29.11
C GLU A 269 18.80 11.17 -30.01
N ARG A 270 17.70 10.40 -29.85
CA ARG A 270 16.48 10.53 -30.68
C ARG A 270 15.29 11.18 -29.99
N VAL A 271 15.35 11.46 -28.70
CA VAL A 271 14.23 11.99 -27.89
C VAL A 271 14.46 13.47 -27.52
N PHE A 272 15.52 14.13 -28.05
CA PHE A 272 15.75 15.57 -27.96
C PHE A 272 15.57 16.21 -29.31
#